data_49bcb3577c63fd1a01080085d397bef5
#
_entry.id   49bcb3577c63fd1a01080085d397bef5
#
_cell.length_a   1.000
_cell.length_b   1.000
_cell.length_c   1.000
_cell.angle_alpha   90.00
_cell.angle_beta   90.00
_cell.angle_gamma   90.00
#
_symmetry.space_group_name_H-M   'P 1'
#
loop_
_entity.id
_entity.type
_entity.pdbx_description
1 polymer ?
#
loop_
_entity_poly.entity_id
_entity_poly.type
_entity_poly.pdbx_seq_one_letter_code
_entity_poly.pdbx_strand_id
1 'polypeptide(L)'
;MIKVKWCGFDFGQCLMEPTSLRNPLLFGDIFKQLGQPERIKTTIRKYRILKEKYGDYSVMKEGHREEIMSFVLDGDQEAMDLFSIKEKEMLQPGEGLREALVYLTEQKTDINVVSELKKTLGPMTSNIIIGFLNRNELTHFFNELITPQGKINVADGSVDSSYKGLTKQSGTIYDKLREELAQRDILPSEAVIIGDKPATDILPAKERGFKTIQYVGYIDFGEVGADYKISNFLELINLVKGAVM
;
A
#
# COMPACT_ATOMS: atom_id res chain seq x y z
N MET A 1 17.09 11.15 -15.23
CA MET A 1 17.33 10.33 -14.03
C MET A 1 17.34 11.22 -12.81
N ILE A 2 16.63 10.81 -11.76
CA ILE A 2 16.54 11.54 -10.49
C ILE A 2 17.63 10.98 -9.57
N LYS A 3 18.38 11.85 -8.90
CA LYS A 3 19.31 11.44 -7.85
C LYS A 3 18.51 11.24 -6.55
N VAL A 4 18.51 10.01 -6.01
CA VAL A 4 17.67 9.64 -4.87
C VAL A 4 18.52 9.04 -3.77
N LYS A 5 18.38 9.60 -2.56
CA LYS A 5 18.97 9.09 -1.32
C LYS A 5 17.93 8.37 -0.45
N TRP A 6 16.66 8.75 -0.59
CA TRP A 6 15.55 8.24 0.22
C TRP A 6 14.30 8.03 -0.63
N CYS A 7 13.62 6.89 -0.44
CA CYS A 7 12.35 6.55 -1.09
C CYS A 7 11.28 6.21 -0.06
N GLY A 8 10.09 6.80 -0.20
CA GLY A 8 8.88 6.42 0.52
C GLY A 8 7.84 5.86 -0.44
N PHE A 9 7.45 4.60 -0.23
CA PHE A 9 6.42 3.94 -1.01
C PHE A 9 5.08 3.99 -0.28
N ASP A 10 3.99 4.36 -0.97
CA ASP A 10 2.66 4.04 -0.46
C ASP A 10 2.43 2.53 -0.45
N PHE A 11 1.55 2.08 0.44
CA PHE A 11 1.26 0.66 0.58
C PHE A 11 0.10 0.21 -0.29
N GLY A 12 -1.08 0.80 -0.12
CA GLY A 12 -2.32 0.32 -0.72
C GLY A 12 -2.47 0.71 -2.18
N GLN A 13 -2.63 -0.25 -3.09
CA GLN A 13 -2.73 -0.01 -4.54
C GLN A 13 -1.43 0.54 -5.17
N CYS A 14 -0.33 0.46 -4.43
CA CYS A 14 1.02 0.78 -4.87
C CYS A 14 1.94 -0.42 -4.60
N LEU A 15 2.60 -0.51 -3.43
CA LEU A 15 3.38 -1.72 -3.08
C LEU A 15 2.53 -2.99 -3.16
N MET A 16 1.30 -2.89 -2.69
CA MET A 16 0.32 -3.96 -2.62
C MET A 16 -0.81 -3.72 -3.60
N GLU A 17 -0.99 -4.64 -4.52
CA GLU A 17 -2.11 -4.69 -5.45
C GLU A 17 -3.13 -5.75 -5.00
N PRO A 18 -4.39 -5.36 -4.70
CA PRO A 18 -5.44 -6.30 -4.37
C PRO A 18 -6.07 -6.93 -5.64
N THR A 19 -5.24 -7.47 -6.52
CA THR A 19 -5.63 -7.90 -7.87
C THR A 19 -6.76 -8.92 -7.89
N SER A 20 -6.78 -9.83 -6.93
CA SER A 20 -7.77 -10.89 -6.82
C SER A 20 -9.08 -10.46 -6.16
N LEU A 21 -9.06 -9.38 -5.38
CA LEU A 21 -10.26 -8.86 -4.72
C LEU A 21 -11.25 -8.21 -5.71
N ARG A 22 -10.83 -7.96 -6.94
CA ARG A 22 -11.73 -7.58 -8.05
C ARG A 22 -12.53 -8.75 -8.60
N ASN A 23 -12.12 -9.99 -8.28
CA ASN A 23 -12.74 -11.18 -8.83
C ASN A 23 -13.81 -11.74 -7.89
N PRO A 24 -15.08 -11.77 -8.28
CA PRO A 24 -16.14 -12.39 -7.49
C PRO A 24 -15.94 -13.89 -7.24
N LEU A 25 -15.03 -14.53 -7.97
CA LEU A 25 -14.67 -15.94 -7.77
C LEU A 25 -14.07 -16.23 -6.39
N LEU A 26 -13.49 -15.21 -5.72
CA LEU A 26 -13.08 -15.30 -4.31
C LEU A 26 -14.18 -15.92 -3.42
N PHE A 27 -15.39 -15.42 -3.57
CA PHE A 27 -16.53 -15.93 -2.80
C PHE A 27 -16.92 -17.35 -3.19
N GLY A 28 -16.68 -17.71 -4.45
CA GLY A 28 -16.82 -19.09 -4.93
C GLY A 28 -15.82 -20.02 -4.24
N ASP A 29 -14.57 -19.62 -4.15
CA ASP A 29 -13.50 -20.41 -3.52
C ASP A 29 -13.73 -20.60 -2.02
N ILE A 30 -14.27 -19.60 -1.32
CA ILE A 30 -14.66 -19.70 0.09
C ILE A 30 -15.65 -20.86 0.28
N PHE A 31 -16.78 -20.82 -0.42
CA PHE A 31 -17.82 -21.84 -0.24
C PHE A 31 -17.44 -23.21 -0.80
N LYS A 32 -16.56 -23.26 -1.79
CA LYS A 32 -15.96 -24.52 -2.24
C LYS A 32 -15.09 -25.14 -1.14
N GLN A 33 -14.27 -24.33 -0.46
CA GLN A 33 -13.42 -24.78 0.64
C GLN A 33 -14.24 -25.21 1.87
N LEU A 34 -15.39 -24.55 2.13
CA LEU A 34 -16.32 -24.93 3.18
C LEU A 34 -17.20 -26.17 2.84
N GLY A 35 -17.02 -26.75 1.66
CA GLY A 35 -17.84 -27.89 1.21
C GLY A 35 -19.31 -27.53 0.93
N GLN A 36 -19.61 -26.27 0.63
CA GLN A 36 -20.95 -25.70 0.41
C GLN A 36 -21.08 -25.15 -1.04
N PRO A 37 -20.84 -25.96 -2.08
CA PRO A 37 -20.77 -25.47 -3.46
C PRO A 37 -22.11 -24.91 -3.97
N GLU A 38 -23.25 -25.30 -3.38
CA GLU A 38 -24.58 -24.78 -3.70
C GLU A 38 -24.72 -23.29 -3.41
N ARG A 39 -23.96 -22.73 -2.47
CA ARG A 39 -23.95 -21.32 -2.10
C ARG A 39 -23.17 -20.42 -3.06
N ILE A 40 -22.26 -20.98 -3.85
CA ILE A 40 -21.31 -20.26 -4.72
C ILE A 40 -22.05 -19.27 -5.63
N LYS A 41 -23.03 -19.77 -6.38
CA LYS A 41 -23.78 -18.95 -7.36
C LYS A 41 -24.52 -17.79 -6.72
N THR A 42 -25.15 -18.02 -5.58
CA THR A 42 -25.91 -17.03 -4.85
C THR A 42 -24.99 -15.94 -4.28
N THR A 43 -23.87 -16.34 -3.70
CA THR A 43 -22.89 -15.44 -3.10
C THR A 43 -22.22 -14.53 -4.15
N ILE A 44 -21.81 -15.12 -5.29
CA ILE A 44 -21.28 -14.33 -6.42
C ILE A 44 -22.32 -13.30 -6.92
N ARG A 45 -23.60 -13.69 -7.00
CA ARG A 45 -24.68 -12.77 -7.40
C ARG A 45 -24.86 -11.64 -6.40
N LYS A 46 -24.87 -11.92 -5.11
CA LYS A 46 -24.96 -10.89 -4.05
C LYS A 46 -23.80 -9.90 -4.13
N TYR A 47 -22.57 -10.40 -4.29
CA TYR A 47 -21.41 -9.55 -4.47
C TYR A 47 -21.54 -8.63 -5.70
N ARG A 48 -21.99 -9.14 -6.83
CA ARG A 48 -22.22 -8.33 -8.04
C ARG A 48 -23.26 -7.22 -7.82
N ILE A 49 -24.31 -7.48 -7.06
CA ILE A 49 -25.31 -6.47 -6.68
C ILE A 49 -24.66 -5.32 -5.90
N LEU A 50 -23.81 -5.64 -4.92
CA LEU A 50 -23.08 -4.60 -4.19
C LEU A 50 -22.11 -3.84 -5.09
N LYS A 51 -21.43 -4.54 -5.99
CA LYS A 51 -20.50 -3.92 -6.95
C LYS A 51 -21.23 -2.96 -7.89
N GLU A 52 -22.39 -3.31 -8.38
CA GLU A 52 -23.23 -2.42 -9.20
C GLU A 52 -23.71 -1.20 -8.41
N LYS A 53 -24.04 -1.37 -7.13
CA LYS A 53 -24.52 -0.30 -6.25
C LYS A 53 -23.40 0.69 -5.85
N TYR A 54 -22.22 0.21 -5.55
CA TYR A 54 -21.17 0.99 -4.90
C TYR A 54 -19.89 1.20 -5.76
N GLY A 55 -19.79 0.53 -6.89
CA GLY A 55 -18.61 0.60 -7.77
C GLY A 55 -17.53 -0.43 -7.42
N ASP A 56 -16.27 -0.05 -7.56
CA ASP A 56 -15.14 -0.96 -7.40
C ASP A 56 -14.98 -1.46 -5.95
N TYR A 57 -14.42 -2.65 -5.80
CA TYR A 57 -14.18 -3.30 -4.51
C TYR A 57 -13.41 -2.43 -3.50
N SER A 58 -12.43 -1.64 -3.95
CA SER A 58 -11.68 -0.73 -3.08
C SER A 58 -12.59 0.30 -2.40
N VAL A 59 -13.55 0.85 -3.13
CA VAL A 59 -14.55 1.79 -2.60
C VAL A 59 -15.51 1.06 -1.66
N MET A 60 -15.94 -0.15 -2.03
CA MET A 60 -16.79 -0.97 -1.17
C MET A 60 -16.10 -1.33 0.16
N LYS A 61 -14.82 -1.68 0.13
CA LYS A 61 -14.08 -2.14 1.31
C LYS A 61 -13.98 -1.06 2.39
N GLU A 62 -13.70 0.18 2.02
CA GLU A 62 -13.51 1.27 2.99
C GLU A 62 -14.80 1.63 3.75
N GLY A 63 -15.97 1.53 3.10
CA GLY A 63 -17.25 1.94 3.67
C GLY A 63 -18.26 0.81 3.94
N HIS A 64 -18.11 -0.36 3.31
CA HIS A 64 -19.19 -1.36 3.22
C HIS A 64 -18.76 -2.77 3.66
N ARG A 65 -17.65 -2.90 4.42
CA ARG A 65 -17.17 -4.21 4.89
C ARG A 65 -18.24 -4.98 5.68
N GLU A 66 -18.96 -4.31 6.56
CA GLU A 66 -20.02 -4.94 7.35
C GLU A 66 -21.17 -5.41 6.48
N GLU A 67 -21.54 -4.65 5.44
CA GLU A 67 -22.55 -5.06 4.46
C GLU A 67 -22.09 -6.25 3.62
N ILE A 68 -20.80 -6.30 3.25
CA ILE A 68 -20.22 -7.48 2.59
C ILE A 68 -20.35 -8.70 3.50
N MET A 69 -19.93 -8.59 4.75
CA MET A 69 -19.99 -9.69 5.71
C MET A 69 -21.42 -10.17 5.98
N SER A 70 -22.37 -9.26 6.18
CA SER A 70 -23.75 -9.61 6.48
C SER A 70 -24.53 -10.04 5.24
N PHE A 71 -24.43 -9.33 4.12
CA PHE A 71 -25.25 -9.57 2.93
C PHE A 71 -24.64 -10.63 1.99
N VAL A 72 -23.34 -10.56 1.71
CA VAL A 72 -22.71 -11.49 0.76
C VAL A 72 -22.44 -12.84 1.40
N LEU A 73 -21.96 -12.84 2.64
CA LEU A 73 -21.61 -14.05 3.38
C LEU A 73 -22.71 -14.53 4.34
N ASP A 74 -23.89 -13.89 4.33
CA ASP A 74 -25.04 -14.21 5.18
C ASP A 74 -24.76 -14.16 6.70
N GLY A 75 -23.74 -13.40 7.13
CA GLY A 75 -23.30 -13.38 8.52
C GLY A 75 -22.71 -14.73 9.00
N ASP A 76 -22.37 -15.62 8.08
CA ASP A 76 -21.74 -16.90 8.37
C ASP A 76 -20.32 -16.70 8.89
N GLN A 77 -20.08 -16.99 10.16
CA GLN A 77 -18.82 -16.70 10.83
C GLN A 77 -17.63 -17.41 10.19
N GLU A 78 -17.81 -18.69 9.81
CA GLU A 78 -16.75 -19.49 9.19
C GLU A 78 -16.38 -18.95 7.81
N ALA A 79 -17.40 -18.52 7.03
CA ALA A 79 -17.18 -17.85 5.75
C ALA A 79 -16.51 -16.48 5.91
N MET A 80 -16.86 -15.72 6.95
CA MET A 80 -16.27 -14.41 7.26
C MET A 80 -14.80 -14.54 7.68
N ASP A 81 -14.47 -15.53 8.48
CA ASP A 81 -13.11 -15.82 8.92
C ASP A 81 -12.24 -16.23 7.72
N LEU A 82 -12.77 -17.13 6.89
CA LEU A 82 -12.09 -17.58 5.68
C LEU A 82 -11.93 -16.45 4.65
N PHE A 83 -12.93 -15.60 4.50
CA PHE A 83 -12.82 -14.38 3.69
C PHE A 83 -11.68 -13.48 4.17
N SER A 84 -11.59 -13.26 5.48
CA SER A 84 -10.54 -12.43 6.07
C SER A 84 -9.12 -13.00 5.85
N ILE A 85 -8.99 -14.33 5.85
CA ILE A 85 -7.74 -15.01 5.53
C ILE A 85 -7.40 -14.85 4.05
N LYS A 86 -8.34 -15.23 3.17
CA LYS A 86 -8.13 -15.18 1.72
C LYS A 86 -7.91 -13.75 1.20
N GLU A 87 -8.60 -12.78 1.77
CA GLU A 87 -8.39 -11.36 1.46
C GLU A 87 -6.91 -10.95 1.66
N LYS A 88 -6.27 -11.46 2.72
CA LYS A 88 -4.85 -11.20 3.00
C LYS A 88 -3.91 -11.98 2.06
N GLU A 89 -4.23 -13.24 1.78
CA GLU A 89 -3.43 -14.10 0.89
C GLU A 89 -3.40 -13.59 -0.55
N MET A 90 -4.45 -12.90 -0.96
CA MET A 90 -4.63 -12.41 -2.32
C MET A 90 -3.98 -11.05 -2.59
N LEU A 91 -3.30 -10.46 -1.61
CA LEU A 91 -2.53 -9.24 -1.80
C LEU A 91 -1.21 -9.59 -2.49
N GLN A 92 -1.00 -9.06 -3.68
CA GLN A 92 0.21 -9.31 -4.49
C GLN A 92 1.08 -8.05 -4.52
N PRO A 93 2.41 -8.19 -4.62
CA PRO A 93 3.27 -7.05 -4.93
C PRO A 93 3.00 -6.55 -6.36
N GLY A 94 3.15 -5.26 -6.56
CA GLY A 94 3.10 -4.66 -7.88
C GLY A 94 4.17 -5.24 -8.81
N GLU A 95 3.89 -5.22 -10.12
CA GLU A 95 4.79 -5.80 -11.13
C GLU A 95 6.17 -5.14 -11.09
N GLY A 96 7.23 -5.97 -11.04
CA GLY A 96 8.62 -5.53 -11.01
C GLY A 96 9.09 -4.92 -9.69
N LEU A 97 8.27 -5.02 -8.62
CA LEU A 97 8.62 -4.41 -7.32
C LEU A 97 9.92 -4.98 -6.74
N ARG A 98 10.09 -6.31 -6.74
CA ARG A 98 11.28 -6.94 -6.15
C ARG A 98 12.55 -6.48 -6.85
N GLU A 99 12.55 -6.47 -8.17
CA GLU A 99 13.69 -6.04 -8.99
C GLU A 99 14.03 -4.57 -8.75
N ALA A 100 13.02 -3.71 -8.64
CA ALA A 100 13.21 -2.30 -8.33
C ALA A 100 13.78 -2.10 -6.92
N LEU A 101 13.32 -2.87 -5.91
CA LEU A 101 13.86 -2.80 -4.55
C LEU A 101 15.30 -3.28 -4.49
N VAL A 102 15.67 -4.35 -5.18
CA VAL A 102 17.07 -4.81 -5.33
C VAL A 102 17.92 -3.69 -5.91
N TYR A 103 17.50 -3.11 -7.03
CA TYR A 103 18.21 -2.01 -7.66
C TYR A 103 18.40 -0.81 -6.73
N LEU A 104 17.34 -0.36 -6.06
CA LEU A 104 17.42 0.77 -5.11
C LEU A 104 18.38 0.48 -3.95
N THR A 105 18.42 -0.76 -3.46
CA THR A 105 19.34 -1.21 -2.41
C THR A 105 20.80 -1.17 -2.90
N GLU A 106 21.06 -1.63 -4.12
CA GLU A 106 22.39 -1.53 -4.75
C GLU A 106 22.83 -0.08 -4.95
N GLN A 107 21.87 0.82 -5.18
CA GLN A 107 22.10 2.26 -5.24
C GLN A 107 22.26 2.91 -3.85
N LYS A 108 22.23 2.15 -2.76
CA LYS A 108 22.28 2.63 -1.35
C LYS A 108 21.19 3.64 -1.01
N THR A 109 20.03 3.51 -1.63
CA THR A 109 18.86 4.31 -1.32
C THR A 109 18.20 3.80 -0.04
N ASP A 110 17.86 4.71 0.88
CA ASP A 110 17.06 4.40 2.06
C ASP A 110 15.60 4.17 1.66
N ILE A 111 15.06 2.96 1.89
CA ILE A 111 13.76 2.53 1.38
C ILE A 111 12.78 2.38 2.54
N ASN A 112 11.62 3.03 2.44
CA ASN A 112 10.65 3.12 3.52
C ASN A 112 9.21 2.98 2.98
N VAL A 113 8.28 2.61 3.86
CA VAL A 113 6.85 2.65 3.58
C VAL A 113 6.24 3.89 4.23
N VAL A 114 5.45 4.65 3.47
CA VAL A 114 4.67 5.79 3.97
C VAL A 114 3.20 5.54 3.66
N SER A 115 2.39 5.24 4.68
CA SER A 115 1.01 4.81 4.49
C SER A 115 0.02 5.62 5.33
N GLU A 116 -1.18 5.87 4.78
CA GLU A 116 -2.29 6.53 5.51
C GLU A 116 -3.11 5.55 6.37
N LEU A 117 -2.72 4.28 6.45
CA LEU A 117 -3.48 3.29 7.20
C LEU A 117 -3.54 3.62 8.70
N LYS A 118 -4.76 3.82 9.22
CA LYS A 118 -5.04 4.25 10.60
C LYS A 118 -5.12 3.11 11.62
N LYS A 119 -5.06 1.86 11.20
CA LYS A 119 -5.21 0.66 12.06
C LYS A 119 -4.12 -0.38 11.82
N THR A 120 -2.90 0.07 11.65
CA THR A 120 -1.76 -0.82 11.31
C THR A 120 -0.90 -1.18 12.51
N LEU A 121 -0.87 -0.34 13.55
CA LEU A 121 -0.14 -0.60 14.77
C LEU A 121 -0.92 -1.55 15.66
N GLY A 122 -0.76 -2.83 15.39
CA GLY A 122 -0.90 -3.89 16.35
C GLY A 122 0.49 -4.42 16.71
N PRO A 123 0.57 -5.47 17.52
CA PRO A 123 1.80 -6.26 17.61
C PRO A 123 2.32 -6.52 16.19
N MET A 124 3.65 -6.57 16.01
CA MET A 124 4.28 -6.79 14.68
C MET A 124 3.62 -7.94 13.90
N THR A 125 3.12 -8.95 14.62
CA THR A 125 2.42 -10.10 14.05
C THR A 125 1.04 -9.79 13.46
N SER A 126 0.38 -8.71 13.86
CA SER A 126 -0.94 -8.31 13.36
C SER A 126 -0.92 -7.08 12.44
N ASN A 127 0.26 -6.51 12.20
CA ASN A 127 0.42 -5.40 11.27
C ASN A 127 0.26 -5.90 9.82
N ILE A 128 -0.73 -5.36 9.12
CA ILE A 128 -1.05 -5.81 7.75
C ILE A 128 0.08 -5.54 6.76
N ILE A 129 0.83 -4.45 6.92
CA ILE A 129 1.94 -4.10 6.04
C ILE A 129 3.10 -5.06 6.28
N ILE A 130 3.51 -5.23 7.53
CA ILE A 130 4.56 -6.19 7.90
C ILE A 130 4.19 -7.61 7.49
N GLY A 131 2.94 -8.02 7.72
CA GLY A 131 2.44 -9.31 7.28
C GLY A 131 2.52 -9.53 5.75
N PHE A 132 2.23 -8.48 4.98
CA PHE A 132 2.40 -8.51 3.53
C PHE A 132 3.88 -8.58 3.12
N LEU A 133 4.74 -7.74 3.70
CA LEU A 133 6.17 -7.73 3.41
C LEU A 133 6.83 -9.07 3.74
N ASN A 134 6.48 -9.68 4.88
CA ASN A 134 7.00 -10.98 5.29
C ASN A 134 6.58 -12.10 4.34
N ARG A 135 5.29 -12.18 3.96
CA ARG A 135 4.80 -13.21 3.04
C ARG A 135 5.46 -13.16 1.66
N ASN A 136 5.82 -11.96 1.23
CA ASN A 136 6.46 -11.75 -0.07
C ASN A 136 7.99 -11.66 0.02
N GLU A 137 8.58 -11.93 1.21
CA GLU A 137 10.02 -11.86 1.46
C GLU A 137 10.62 -10.49 1.09
N LEU A 138 9.89 -9.41 1.37
CA LEU A 138 10.28 -8.03 1.04
C LEU A 138 10.75 -7.23 2.26
N THR A 139 10.58 -7.76 3.47
CA THR A 139 10.82 -7.02 4.73
C THR A 139 12.21 -6.43 4.82
N HIS A 140 13.23 -7.17 4.37
CA HIS A 140 14.63 -6.79 4.45
C HIS A 140 15.03 -5.60 3.58
N PHE A 141 14.17 -5.17 2.66
CA PHE A 141 14.40 -3.97 1.85
C PHE A 141 14.00 -2.67 2.56
N PHE A 142 13.11 -2.74 3.54
CA PHE A 142 12.53 -1.57 4.17
C PHE A 142 13.13 -1.29 5.54
N ASN A 143 13.45 -0.02 5.80
CA ASN A 143 13.98 0.42 7.09
C ASN A 143 12.88 0.88 8.04
N GLU A 144 11.92 1.65 7.56
CA GLU A 144 10.88 2.24 8.40
C GLU A 144 9.48 2.08 7.76
N LEU A 145 8.49 1.94 8.63
CA LEU A 145 7.08 2.01 8.31
C LEU A 145 6.46 3.24 8.97
N ILE A 146 6.08 4.22 8.20
CA ILE A 146 5.62 5.54 8.63
C ILE A 146 4.11 5.65 8.40
N THR A 147 3.35 5.88 9.48
CA THR A 147 1.89 5.94 9.45
C THR A 147 1.35 6.97 10.44
N PRO A 148 0.06 7.34 10.37
CA PRO A 148 -0.59 8.19 11.37
C PRO A 148 -0.61 7.62 12.80
N GLN A 149 -0.15 6.40 13.01
CA GLN A 149 -0.07 5.76 14.32
C GLN A 149 1.32 5.84 14.94
N GLY A 150 2.31 6.16 14.13
CA GLY A 150 3.71 6.26 14.51
C GLY A 150 4.63 5.77 13.40
N LYS A 151 5.91 5.84 13.66
CA LYS A 151 6.96 5.31 12.81
C LYS A 151 7.56 4.06 13.46
N ILE A 152 7.57 2.94 12.75
CA ILE A 152 8.11 1.67 13.21
C ILE A 152 9.45 1.43 12.50
N ASN A 153 10.50 1.14 13.26
CA ASN A 153 11.71 0.57 12.70
C ASN A 153 11.46 -0.91 12.38
N VAL A 154 11.67 -1.30 11.13
CA VAL A 154 11.34 -2.65 10.66
C VAL A 154 12.28 -3.72 11.24
N ALA A 155 13.54 -3.36 11.55
CA ALA A 155 14.53 -4.30 12.03
C ALA A 155 14.30 -4.74 13.48
N ASP A 156 13.93 -3.81 14.36
CA ASP A 156 13.79 -4.09 15.82
C ASP A 156 12.36 -3.92 16.35
N GLY A 157 11.44 -3.41 15.52
CA GLY A 157 10.04 -3.16 15.88
C GLY A 157 9.82 -1.99 16.83
N SER A 158 10.85 -1.18 17.11
CA SER A 158 10.72 0.02 17.94
C SER A 158 9.77 1.02 17.30
N VAL A 159 9.01 1.74 18.14
CA VAL A 159 7.97 2.68 17.69
C VAL A 159 8.32 4.09 18.15
N ASP A 160 8.48 4.99 17.16
CA ASP A 160 8.53 6.43 17.39
C ASP A 160 7.14 7.03 17.29
N SER A 161 6.62 7.55 18.41
CA SER A 161 5.29 8.15 18.49
C SER A 161 5.22 9.58 17.92
N SER A 162 6.32 10.19 17.50
CA SER A 162 6.35 11.56 16.98
C SER A 162 5.52 11.75 15.70
N TYR A 163 5.22 10.66 15.00
CA TYR A 163 4.33 10.65 13.83
C TYR A 163 2.84 10.46 14.17
N LYS A 164 2.50 10.22 15.45
CA LYS A 164 1.12 9.94 15.84
C LYS A 164 0.20 11.11 15.54
N GLY A 165 -0.87 10.83 14.78
CA GLY A 165 -1.86 11.82 14.36
C GLY A 165 -1.47 12.63 13.12
N LEU A 166 -0.24 12.50 12.62
CA LEU A 166 0.17 13.10 11.36
C LEU A 166 -0.44 12.32 10.19
N THR A 167 -0.84 13.03 9.11
CA THR A 167 -1.51 12.39 7.97
C THR A 167 -0.88 12.81 6.65
N LYS A 168 -0.95 11.94 5.65
CA LYS A 168 -0.54 12.25 4.28
C LYS A 168 -1.45 13.31 3.66
N GLN A 169 -2.76 13.19 3.90
CA GLN A 169 -3.77 14.08 3.35
C GLN A 169 -3.57 15.54 3.80
N SER A 170 -3.24 15.79 5.07
CA SER A 170 -2.91 17.13 5.56
C SER A 170 -1.48 17.57 5.18
N GLY A 171 -0.64 16.65 4.74
CA GLY A 171 0.76 16.87 4.45
C GLY A 171 1.67 16.87 5.68
N THR A 172 1.12 16.76 6.90
CA THR A 172 1.92 16.83 8.14
C THR A 172 2.93 15.70 8.29
N ILE A 173 2.66 14.51 7.74
CA ILE A 173 3.66 13.43 7.61
C ILE A 173 4.88 13.91 6.81
N TYR A 174 4.66 14.59 5.69
CA TYR A 174 5.73 15.06 4.81
C TYR A 174 6.49 16.26 5.42
N ASP A 175 5.83 17.12 6.21
CA ASP A 175 6.50 18.17 6.97
C ASP A 175 7.50 17.56 7.96
N LYS A 176 7.06 16.54 8.72
CA LYS A 176 7.92 15.85 9.68
C LYS A 176 9.06 15.10 9.00
N LEU A 177 8.76 14.38 7.91
CA LEU A 177 9.79 13.71 7.09
C LEU A 177 10.85 14.67 6.58
N ARG A 178 10.44 15.85 6.08
CA ARG A 178 11.37 16.87 5.61
C ARG A 178 12.32 17.33 6.71
N GLU A 179 11.82 17.53 7.94
CA GLU A 179 12.64 17.89 9.10
C GLU A 179 13.68 16.80 9.44
N GLU A 180 13.25 15.53 9.46
CA GLU A 180 14.15 14.41 9.76
C GLU A 180 15.19 14.17 8.66
N LEU A 181 14.80 14.28 7.40
CA LEU A 181 15.72 14.16 6.26
C LEU A 181 16.74 15.27 6.24
N ALA A 182 16.35 16.51 6.60
CA ALA A 182 17.29 17.64 6.74
C ALA A 182 18.35 17.38 7.82
N GLN A 183 18.01 16.72 8.94
CA GLN A 183 18.97 16.32 9.98
C GLN A 183 19.98 15.26 9.49
N ARG A 184 19.69 14.61 8.38
CA ARG A 184 20.51 13.60 7.71
C ARG A 184 21.20 14.12 6.45
N ASP A 185 21.22 15.43 6.23
CA ASP A 185 21.74 16.09 5.03
C ASP A 185 21.12 15.55 3.72
N ILE A 186 19.81 15.24 3.76
CA ILE A 186 19.02 14.81 2.61
C ILE A 186 18.04 15.93 2.25
N LEU A 187 18.19 16.50 1.07
CA LEU A 187 17.25 17.49 0.56
C LEU A 187 15.94 16.83 0.11
N PRO A 188 14.78 17.51 0.21
CA PRO A 188 13.52 16.99 -0.30
C PRO A 188 13.59 16.59 -1.80
N SER A 189 14.38 17.33 -2.59
CA SER A 189 14.62 17.02 -4.01
C SER A 189 15.45 15.74 -4.25
N GLU A 190 16.10 15.20 -3.21
CA GLU A 190 16.82 13.92 -3.21
C GLU A 190 15.99 12.79 -2.56
N ALA A 191 14.76 13.10 -2.16
CA ALA A 191 13.79 12.17 -1.61
C ALA A 191 12.59 12.02 -2.56
N VAL A 192 12.13 10.79 -2.75
CA VAL A 192 11.04 10.44 -3.67
C VAL A 192 9.88 9.82 -2.91
N ILE A 193 8.67 10.29 -3.16
CA ILE A 193 7.42 9.63 -2.76
C ILE A 193 6.83 8.94 -3.99
N ILE A 194 6.51 7.65 -3.83
CA ILE A 194 5.92 6.80 -4.86
C ILE A 194 4.56 6.34 -4.36
N GLY A 195 3.49 6.67 -5.07
CA GLY A 195 2.13 6.31 -4.66
C GLY A 195 1.13 6.48 -5.78
N ASP A 196 -0.10 6.02 -5.55
CA ASP A 196 -1.17 6.03 -6.55
C ASP A 196 -2.10 7.25 -6.42
N LYS A 197 -2.34 7.74 -5.19
CA LYS A 197 -3.39 8.72 -4.91
C LYS A 197 -2.90 10.18 -5.00
N PRO A 198 -3.54 11.00 -5.87
CA PRO A 198 -3.20 12.42 -5.98
C PRO A 198 -3.26 13.18 -4.66
N ALA A 199 -4.34 12.98 -3.90
CA ALA A 199 -4.65 13.77 -2.71
C ALA A 199 -3.81 13.42 -1.47
N THR A 200 -3.17 12.25 -1.44
CA THR A 200 -2.39 11.79 -0.28
C THR A 200 -0.90 11.61 -0.59
N ASP A 201 -0.58 11.14 -1.79
CA ASP A 201 0.79 10.77 -2.13
C ASP A 201 1.50 11.84 -2.96
N ILE A 202 0.81 12.44 -3.91
CA ILE A 202 1.44 13.27 -4.93
C ILE A 202 1.43 14.75 -4.53
N LEU A 203 0.26 15.35 -4.42
CA LEU A 203 0.14 16.80 -4.23
C LEU A 203 0.73 17.26 -2.89
N PRO A 204 0.41 16.65 -1.73
CA PRO A 204 0.96 17.10 -0.46
C PRO A 204 2.48 16.90 -0.33
N ALA A 205 3.05 15.86 -0.94
CA ALA A 205 4.49 15.63 -0.96
C ALA A 205 5.20 16.65 -1.86
N LYS A 206 4.64 16.89 -3.06
CA LYS A 206 5.20 17.86 -4.02
C LYS A 206 5.22 19.29 -3.47
N GLU A 207 4.16 19.72 -2.79
CA GLU A 207 4.10 21.02 -2.12
C GLU A 207 5.23 21.24 -1.09
N ARG A 208 5.79 20.14 -0.57
CA ARG A 208 6.90 20.15 0.41
C ARG A 208 8.27 19.90 -0.22
N GLY A 209 8.32 19.91 -1.56
CA GLY A 209 9.55 19.83 -2.35
C GLY A 209 10.06 18.42 -2.60
N PHE A 210 9.33 17.37 -2.20
CA PHE A 210 9.66 15.99 -2.55
C PHE A 210 9.51 15.76 -4.05
N LYS A 211 10.31 14.89 -4.61
CA LYS A 211 10.05 14.32 -5.92
C LYS A 211 8.90 13.33 -5.81
N THR A 212 8.04 13.27 -6.82
CA THR A 212 6.86 12.42 -6.82
C THR A 212 6.79 11.54 -8.06
N ILE A 213 6.47 10.27 -7.84
CA ILE A 213 6.23 9.29 -8.90
C ILE A 213 4.83 8.72 -8.70
N GLN A 214 3.94 8.95 -9.66
CA GLN A 214 2.62 8.33 -9.65
C GLN A 214 2.72 6.91 -10.17
N TYR A 215 2.28 5.94 -9.34
CA TYR A 215 2.11 4.55 -9.74
C TYR A 215 0.70 4.33 -10.30
N VAL A 216 0.58 3.84 -11.52
CA VAL A 216 -0.71 3.61 -12.20
C VAL A 216 -0.91 2.16 -12.63
N GLY A 217 -0.06 1.24 -12.20
CA GLY A 217 -0.17 -0.17 -12.55
C GLY A 217 -1.49 -0.80 -12.10
N TYR A 218 -2.05 -0.32 -10.99
CA TYR A 218 -3.32 -0.81 -10.46
C TYR A 218 -4.52 0.09 -10.82
N ILE A 219 -4.43 1.40 -10.57
CA ILE A 219 -5.45 2.40 -10.95
C ILE A 219 -4.75 3.61 -11.54
N ASP A 220 -5.24 4.09 -12.69
CA ASP A 220 -4.81 5.36 -13.28
C ASP A 220 -5.83 6.46 -12.96
N PHE A 221 -5.46 7.42 -12.12
CA PHE A 221 -6.25 8.61 -11.81
C PHE A 221 -6.06 9.75 -12.82
N GLY A 222 -5.41 9.48 -13.97
CA GLY A 222 -5.11 10.48 -14.98
C GLY A 222 -3.89 11.34 -14.63
N GLU A 223 -3.82 12.54 -15.23
CA GLU A 223 -2.75 13.50 -14.98
C GLU A 223 -2.98 14.23 -13.64
N VAL A 224 -2.08 14.01 -12.70
CA VAL A 224 -2.21 14.52 -11.32
C VAL A 224 -1.08 15.46 -10.92
N GLY A 225 -0.23 15.84 -11.87
CA GLY A 225 0.89 16.75 -11.61
C GLY A 225 2.08 16.11 -10.90
N ALA A 226 2.21 14.78 -10.89
CA ALA A 226 3.42 14.10 -10.45
C ALA A 226 4.63 14.49 -11.33
N ASP A 227 5.86 14.39 -10.79
CA ASP A 227 7.06 14.63 -11.61
C ASP A 227 7.27 13.52 -12.64
N TYR A 228 6.86 12.29 -12.31
CA TYR A 228 6.92 11.11 -13.18
C TYR A 228 5.70 10.22 -12.97
N LYS A 229 5.41 9.38 -13.96
CA LYS A 229 4.34 8.38 -13.95
C LYS A 229 4.92 7.05 -14.40
N ILE A 230 4.60 5.97 -13.68
CA ILE A 230 5.04 4.61 -13.99
C ILE A 230 3.85 3.65 -13.92
N SER A 231 3.84 2.66 -14.80
CA SER A 231 2.83 1.60 -14.84
C SER A 231 3.33 0.30 -14.21
N ASN A 232 4.65 0.15 -14.08
CA ASN A 232 5.27 -0.96 -13.41
C ASN A 232 6.58 -0.51 -12.72
N PHE A 233 7.01 -1.24 -11.69
CA PHE A 233 8.16 -0.81 -10.89
C PHE A 233 9.51 -0.97 -11.60
N LEU A 234 9.63 -1.77 -12.67
CA LEU A 234 10.86 -1.86 -13.46
C LEU A 234 11.24 -0.50 -14.07
N GLU A 235 10.26 0.37 -14.31
CA GLU A 235 10.50 1.71 -14.83
C GLU A 235 11.33 2.59 -13.86
N LEU A 236 11.31 2.29 -12.54
CA LEU A 236 12.15 2.98 -11.56
C LEU A 236 13.64 2.83 -11.85
N ILE A 237 14.07 1.69 -12.39
CA ILE A 237 15.47 1.39 -12.72
C ILE A 237 16.02 2.42 -13.73
N ASN A 238 15.15 2.90 -14.62
CA ASN A 238 15.51 3.89 -15.64
C ASN A 238 15.35 5.34 -15.16
N LEU A 239 14.52 5.57 -14.13
CA LEU A 239 14.23 6.91 -13.63
C LEU A 239 15.15 7.34 -12.50
N VAL A 240 15.51 6.41 -11.63
CA VAL A 240 16.25 6.67 -10.39
C VAL A 240 17.72 6.33 -10.57
N LYS A 241 18.59 7.17 -10.03
CA LYS A 241 20.01 6.93 -9.88
C LYS A 241 20.41 7.21 -8.43
N GLY A 242 21.16 6.32 -7.83
CA GLY A 242 21.69 6.53 -6.49
C GLY A 242 22.59 7.76 -6.39
N ALA A 243 22.64 8.32 -5.20
CA ALA A 243 23.63 9.33 -4.88
C ALA A 243 24.98 8.62 -4.72
N VAL A 244 25.81 8.64 -5.76
CA VAL A 244 27.22 8.27 -5.60
C VAL A 244 27.80 9.18 -4.51
N MET A 245 28.26 8.57 -3.42
CA MET A 245 29.02 9.28 -2.39
C MET A 245 30.39 9.64 -2.94
#